data_df64028508785585e66260b87fd00b2c
#
_entry.id   df64028508785585e66260b87fd00b2c
#
_cell.length_a   1.000
_cell.length_b   1.000
_cell.length_c   1.000
_cell.angle_alpha   90.00
_cell.angle_beta   90.00
_cell.angle_gamma   90.00
#
_symmetry.space_group_name_H-M   'P 1'
#
loop_
_entity.id
_entity.type
_entity.pdbx_description
1 polymer ?
#
loop_
_entity_poly.entity_id
_entity_poly.type
_entity_poly.pdbx_seq_one_letter_code
_entity_poly.pdbx_strand_id
1 'polypeptide(L)'
;VVIATGGAGRLHYQNFPTSNHYGATADGLILGYRAGAPLLYQDTIQYHPTGVAYPAQIYGALVTEKVRSLGAMLVNVDGEAFMHPLETRDVSAASIIRECTERKKCNDSSWKRCMAGYSND
;
A
#
# COMPACT_ATOMS: atom_id res chain seq x y z
N VAL A 1 -12.54 7.44 -28.99
CA VAL A 1 -11.15 7.18 -28.56
C VAL A 1 -11.19 6.53 -27.19
N VAL A 2 -10.40 5.49 -26.97
CA VAL A 2 -10.26 4.83 -25.67
C VAL A 2 -8.85 5.09 -25.15
N ILE A 3 -8.74 5.60 -23.92
CA ILE A 3 -7.47 5.79 -23.22
C ILE A 3 -7.37 4.70 -22.15
N ALA A 4 -6.36 3.82 -22.26
CA ALA A 4 -6.14 2.69 -21.36
C ALA A 4 -4.64 2.55 -21.02
N THR A 5 -4.01 3.63 -20.59
CA THR A 5 -2.56 3.75 -20.37
C THR A 5 -2.09 3.40 -18.96
N GLY A 6 -3.00 2.96 -18.09
CA GLY A 6 -2.68 2.44 -16.76
C GLY A 6 -2.58 3.48 -15.63
N GLY A 7 -2.32 4.74 -15.90
CA GLY A 7 -2.24 5.80 -14.87
C GLY A 7 -0.83 6.08 -14.35
N ALA A 8 -0.72 6.52 -13.08
CA ALA A 8 0.53 6.88 -12.41
C ALA A 8 0.95 5.82 -11.40
N GLY A 9 2.17 5.34 -11.47
CA GLY A 9 2.62 4.20 -10.68
C GLY A 9 3.63 4.50 -9.57
N ARG A 10 4.61 5.36 -9.79
CA ARG A 10 5.66 5.66 -8.81
C ARG A 10 5.51 7.04 -8.19
N LEU A 11 4.45 7.19 -7.44
CA LEU A 11 4.22 8.40 -6.66
C LEU A 11 4.93 8.24 -5.30
N HIS A 12 6.15 8.72 -5.18
CA HIS A 12 6.92 8.72 -3.91
C HIS A 12 6.34 9.74 -2.93
N TYR A 13 5.14 9.48 -2.46
CA TYR A 13 4.47 10.32 -1.50
C TYR A 13 4.72 9.81 -0.08
N GLN A 14 5.09 10.70 0.83
CA GLN A 14 5.34 10.40 2.25
C GLN A 14 6.33 9.23 2.50
N ASN A 15 7.34 9.08 1.62
CA ASN A 15 8.35 8.02 1.72
C ASN A 15 7.82 6.58 1.62
N PHE A 16 6.60 6.36 1.12
CA PHE A 16 6.12 5.02 0.84
C PHE A 16 6.89 4.40 -0.32
N PRO A 17 7.47 3.20 -0.14
CA PRO A 17 8.12 2.52 -1.24
C PRO A 17 7.08 2.09 -2.28
N THR A 18 7.43 2.21 -3.55
CA THR A 18 6.59 1.75 -4.65
C THR A 18 7.36 0.76 -5.51
N SER A 19 6.69 -0.32 -5.94
CA SER A 19 7.26 -1.35 -6.81
C SER A 19 6.74 -1.27 -8.25
N ASN A 20 5.93 -0.27 -8.58
CA ASN A 20 5.38 -0.11 -9.91
C ASN A 20 6.44 0.26 -10.94
N HIS A 21 6.17 -0.04 -12.21
CA HIS A 21 7.07 0.28 -13.31
C HIS A 21 7.26 1.79 -13.47
N TYR A 22 8.48 2.22 -13.77
CA TYR A 22 8.82 3.63 -13.99
C TYR A 22 8.09 4.26 -15.17
N GLY A 23 7.70 3.47 -16.17
CA GLY A 23 6.95 3.92 -17.33
C GLY A 23 5.47 4.24 -17.07
N ALA A 24 4.95 4.01 -15.86
CA ALA A 24 3.58 4.40 -15.50
C ALA A 24 3.55 5.87 -15.06
N THR A 25 3.56 6.79 -16.04
CA THR A 25 3.81 8.23 -15.88
C THR A 25 2.56 9.10 -16.09
N ALA A 26 1.37 8.49 -16.06
CA ALA A 26 0.09 9.17 -16.24
C ALA A 26 -0.13 9.80 -17.63
N ASP A 27 0.52 9.30 -18.67
CA ASP A 27 0.45 9.86 -20.02
C ASP A 27 -0.99 9.99 -20.53
N GLY A 28 -1.85 9.00 -20.28
CA GLY A 28 -3.25 9.06 -20.69
C GLY A 28 -4.05 10.15 -19.99
N LEU A 29 -3.75 10.44 -18.72
CA LEU A 29 -4.37 11.56 -18.00
C LEU A 29 -3.96 12.90 -18.62
N ILE A 30 -2.68 13.06 -18.95
CA ILE A 30 -2.16 14.28 -19.58
C ILE A 30 -2.74 14.46 -21.00
N LEU A 31 -2.84 13.38 -21.79
CA LEU A 31 -3.46 13.42 -23.11
C LEU A 31 -4.93 13.84 -23.02
N GLY A 32 -5.69 13.24 -22.12
CA GLY A 32 -7.08 13.60 -21.86
C GLY A 32 -7.22 15.07 -21.45
N TYR A 33 -6.42 15.51 -20.50
CA TYR A 33 -6.42 16.91 -20.03
C TYR A 33 -6.12 17.90 -21.18
N ARG A 34 -5.09 17.64 -21.97
CA ARG A 34 -4.72 18.49 -23.13
C ARG A 34 -5.80 18.50 -24.22
N ALA A 35 -6.58 17.43 -24.33
CA ALA A 35 -7.73 17.35 -25.23
C ALA A 35 -8.99 18.04 -24.69
N GLY A 36 -8.93 18.63 -23.50
CA GLY A 36 -10.06 19.33 -22.86
C GLY A 36 -11.03 18.41 -22.11
N ALA A 37 -10.66 17.14 -21.85
CA ALA A 37 -11.50 16.25 -21.05
C ALA A 37 -11.47 16.66 -19.56
N PRO A 38 -12.61 16.63 -18.86
CA PRO A 38 -12.61 16.85 -17.42
C PRO A 38 -11.91 15.68 -16.69
N LEU A 39 -11.08 16.02 -15.71
CA LEU A 39 -10.44 15.04 -14.85
C LEU A 39 -11.19 14.96 -13.51
N LEU A 40 -11.52 13.75 -13.09
CA LEU A 40 -12.21 13.49 -11.83
C LEU A 40 -11.26 12.83 -10.82
N TYR A 41 -11.51 13.07 -9.53
CA TYR A 41 -10.83 12.42 -8.41
C TYR A 41 -9.30 12.51 -8.47
N GLN A 42 -8.76 13.68 -8.84
CA GLN A 42 -7.32 13.89 -8.98
C GLN A 42 -6.56 13.88 -7.64
N ASP A 43 -7.27 13.98 -6.55
CA ASP A 43 -6.79 13.91 -5.17
C ASP A 43 -6.76 12.48 -4.61
N THR A 44 -7.22 11.48 -5.38
CA THR A 44 -7.28 10.10 -4.92
C THR A 44 -6.05 9.31 -5.30
N ILE A 45 -5.43 8.66 -4.31
CA ILE A 45 -4.32 7.73 -4.48
C ILE A 45 -4.64 6.44 -3.73
N GLN A 46 -4.53 5.29 -4.40
CA GLN A 46 -4.68 4.01 -3.73
C GLN A 46 -3.30 3.41 -3.43
N TYR A 47 -3.03 3.20 -2.14
CA TYR A 47 -1.86 2.45 -1.70
C TYR A 47 -2.18 0.96 -1.59
N HIS A 48 -1.21 0.11 -1.95
CA HIS A 48 -1.29 -1.30 -1.60
C HIS A 48 -1.05 -1.45 -0.08
N PRO A 49 -1.96 -2.08 0.66
CA PRO A 49 -1.93 -2.04 2.13
C PRO A 49 -0.77 -2.83 2.74
N THR A 50 -0.26 -3.85 2.04
CA THR A 50 0.73 -4.77 2.58
C THR A 50 2.01 -4.80 1.74
N GLY A 51 3.08 -4.24 2.29
CA GLY A 51 4.43 -4.28 1.73
C GLY A 51 5.42 -4.84 2.74
N VAL A 52 6.48 -5.47 2.24
CA VAL A 52 7.54 -6.01 3.08
C VAL A 52 8.45 -4.89 3.54
N ALA A 53 8.66 -4.77 4.85
CA ALA A 53 9.59 -3.83 5.44
C ALA A 53 10.91 -4.46 5.89
N TYR A 54 10.95 -5.76 6.08
CA TYR A 54 12.13 -6.51 6.50
C TYR A 54 12.10 -7.92 5.91
N PRO A 55 13.26 -8.51 5.55
CA PRO A 55 14.61 -7.93 5.56
C PRO A 55 14.84 -6.90 4.47
N ALA A 56 15.92 -6.09 4.60
CA ALA A 56 16.21 -4.99 3.69
C ALA A 56 16.33 -5.38 2.20
N GLN A 57 16.73 -6.63 1.94
CA GLN A 57 16.89 -7.16 0.57
C GLN A 57 15.58 -7.23 -0.22
N ILE A 58 14.46 -7.36 0.48
CA ILE A 58 13.12 -7.44 -0.14
C ILE A 58 12.21 -6.27 0.27
N TYR A 59 12.81 -5.20 0.81
CA TYR A 59 12.07 -4.00 1.20
C TYR A 59 11.23 -3.45 0.04
N GLY A 60 9.95 -3.20 0.30
CA GLY A 60 9.00 -2.69 -0.68
C GLY A 60 8.37 -3.76 -1.58
N ALA A 61 8.75 -5.04 -1.45
CA ALA A 61 8.07 -6.11 -2.17
C ALA A 61 6.61 -6.23 -1.72
N LEU A 62 5.73 -6.60 -2.65
CA LEU A 62 4.31 -6.77 -2.35
C LEU A 62 4.03 -8.09 -1.64
N VAL A 63 3.34 -8.03 -0.52
CA VAL A 63 2.62 -9.18 0.03
C VAL A 63 1.25 -9.23 -0.62
N THR A 64 1.02 -10.22 -1.48
CA THR A 64 -0.20 -10.28 -2.29
C THR A 64 -1.44 -10.46 -1.42
N GLU A 65 -2.58 -9.89 -1.83
CA GLU A 65 -3.86 -10.06 -1.13
C GLU A 65 -4.34 -11.51 -1.10
N LYS A 66 -3.85 -12.35 -2.02
CA LYS A 66 -4.13 -13.78 -2.03
C LYS A 66 -3.76 -14.46 -0.70
N VAL A 67 -2.72 -13.99 -0.04
CA VAL A 67 -2.29 -14.53 1.27
C VAL A 67 -3.40 -14.33 2.32
N ARG A 68 -4.06 -13.17 2.33
CA ARG A 68 -5.21 -12.91 3.22
C ARG A 68 -6.43 -13.75 2.83
N SER A 69 -6.67 -13.95 1.54
CA SER A 69 -7.75 -14.81 1.05
C SER A 69 -7.55 -16.28 1.43
N LEU A 70 -6.32 -16.70 1.71
CA LEU A 70 -5.97 -18.03 2.19
C LEU A 70 -6.03 -18.17 3.73
N GLY A 71 -6.47 -17.13 4.43
CA GLY A 71 -6.69 -17.14 5.87
C GLY A 71 -5.62 -16.43 6.71
N ALA A 72 -4.62 -15.80 6.09
CA ALA A 72 -3.64 -15.01 6.86
C ALA A 72 -4.29 -13.77 7.46
N MET A 73 -3.95 -13.47 8.71
CA MET A 73 -4.41 -12.29 9.44
C MET A 73 -3.27 -11.30 9.64
N LEU A 74 -3.61 -10.02 9.68
CA LEU A 74 -2.68 -8.98 10.10
C LEU A 74 -2.73 -8.88 11.62
N VAL A 75 -1.58 -9.06 12.25
CA VAL A 75 -1.45 -8.98 13.70
C VAL A 75 -0.48 -7.87 14.10
N ASN A 76 -0.70 -7.30 15.27
CA ASN A 76 0.18 -6.30 15.85
C ASN A 76 1.39 -6.96 16.54
N VAL A 77 2.22 -6.14 17.18
CA VAL A 77 3.41 -6.64 17.91
C VAL A 77 3.08 -7.56 19.09
N ASP A 78 1.87 -7.48 19.59
CA ASP A 78 1.38 -8.31 20.70
C ASP A 78 0.72 -9.61 20.20
N GLY A 79 0.70 -9.84 18.87
CA GLY A 79 0.06 -11.01 18.25
C GLY A 79 -1.45 -10.91 18.09
N GLU A 80 -2.04 -9.75 18.35
CA GLU A 80 -3.49 -9.54 18.28
C GLU A 80 -3.91 -9.08 16.87
N ALA A 81 -4.95 -9.68 16.32
CA ALA A 81 -5.55 -9.23 15.08
C ALA A 81 -6.24 -7.87 15.31
N PHE A 82 -5.88 -6.85 14.52
CA PHE A 82 -6.39 -5.49 14.69
C PHE A 82 -7.38 -5.07 13.60
N MET A 83 -7.65 -5.96 12.64
CA MET A 83 -8.62 -5.72 11.56
C MET A 83 -9.15 -7.02 11.00
N HIS A 84 -10.28 -6.96 10.29
CA HIS A 84 -10.81 -8.11 9.57
C HIS A 84 -9.93 -8.45 8.35
N PRO A 85 -9.61 -9.74 8.09
CA PRO A 85 -8.69 -10.14 7.01
C PRO A 85 -9.12 -9.71 5.61
N LEU A 86 -10.41 -9.64 5.35
CA LEU A 86 -10.99 -9.37 4.03
C LEU A 86 -11.51 -7.92 3.87
N GLU A 87 -10.97 -6.98 4.64
CA GLU A 87 -11.30 -5.58 4.48
C GLU A 87 -10.80 -5.00 3.15
N THR A 88 -11.41 -3.90 2.72
CA THR A 88 -10.99 -3.16 1.52
C THR A 88 -9.59 -2.56 1.70
N ARG A 89 -8.94 -2.20 0.59
CA ARG A 89 -7.54 -1.72 0.62
C ARG A 89 -7.37 -0.44 1.41
N ASP A 90 -8.30 0.49 1.28
CA ASP A 90 -8.32 1.77 1.99
C ASP A 90 -8.47 1.58 3.50
N VAL A 91 -9.42 0.75 3.93
CA VAL A 91 -9.62 0.40 5.35
C VAL A 91 -8.39 -0.33 5.89
N SER A 92 -7.83 -1.27 5.13
CA SER A 92 -6.62 -2.00 5.52
C SER A 92 -5.43 -1.05 5.69
N ALA A 93 -5.19 -0.15 4.73
CA ALA A 93 -4.11 0.82 4.81
C ALA A 93 -4.27 1.76 6.00
N ALA A 94 -5.48 2.29 6.22
CA ALA A 94 -5.78 3.16 7.35
C ALA A 94 -5.59 2.44 8.70
N SER A 95 -6.02 1.19 8.82
CA SER A 95 -5.86 0.38 10.02
C SER A 95 -4.38 0.12 10.34
N ILE A 96 -3.57 -0.22 9.32
CA ILE A 96 -2.12 -0.43 9.48
C ILE A 96 -1.44 0.87 9.93
N ILE A 97 -1.74 2.00 9.28
CA ILE A 97 -1.17 3.30 9.63
C ILE A 97 -1.53 3.67 11.07
N ARG A 98 -2.79 3.48 11.46
CA ARG A 98 -3.26 3.73 12.82
C ARG A 98 -2.53 2.87 13.83
N GLU A 99 -2.43 1.57 13.60
CA GLU A 99 -1.74 0.65 14.49
C GLU A 99 -0.26 1.03 14.66
N CYS A 100 0.41 1.41 13.58
CA CYS A 100 1.82 1.83 13.62
C CYS A 100 2.02 3.19 14.31
N THR A 101 1.08 4.12 14.24
CA THR A 101 1.21 5.49 14.77
C THR A 101 0.69 5.63 16.19
N GLU A 102 -0.48 5.11 16.50
CA GLU A 102 -1.16 5.35 17.77
C GLU A 102 -0.60 4.48 18.90
N ARG A 103 -0.25 3.24 18.62
CA ARG A 103 0.24 2.34 19.66
C ARG A 103 1.68 2.59 20.09
N LYS A 104 2.42 3.50 19.41
CA LYS A 104 3.81 3.91 19.78
C LYS A 104 4.77 2.77 20.14
N LYS A 105 4.36 1.52 20.00
CA LYS A 105 5.16 0.33 20.24
C LYS A 105 6.09 0.00 19.06
N CYS A 106 5.97 0.77 18.00
CA CYS A 106 6.86 0.72 16.85
C CYS A 106 8.05 1.68 17.00
N ASN A 107 8.66 1.75 18.18
CA ASN A 107 9.86 2.56 18.38
C ASN A 107 11.08 1.90 17.74
N ASP A 108 11.77 2.73 16.95
CA ASP A 108 13.09 2.55 16.35
C ASP A 108 13.32 1.39 15.36
N SER A 109 13.17 0.19 15.70
CA SER A 109 13.39 -0.94 14.78
C SER A 109 12.15 -1.82 14.59
N SER A 110 11.15 -1.63 15.42
CA SER A 110 9.94 -2.45 15.43
C SER A 110 8.89 -1.99 14.42
N TRP A 111 8.88 -0.72 13.96
CA TRP A 111 7.99 -0.29 12.88
C TRP A 111 8.21 -1.13 11.61
N LYS A 112 9.43 -1.61 11.39
CA LYS A 112 9.76 -2.54 10.32
C LYS A 112 9.02 -3.87 10.44
N ARG A 113 8.71 -4.32 11.65
CA ARG A 113 7.94 -5.54 11.92
C ARG A 113 6.42 -5.32 11.81
N CYS A 114 5.91 -4.18 12.24
CA CYS A 114 4.50 -3.84 12.09
C CYS A 114 4.04 -3.81 10.63
N MET A 115 4.92 -3.35 9.72
CA MET A 115 4.63 -3.34 8.28
C MET A 115 4.79 -4.72 7.63
N ALA A 116 5.50 -5.63 8.25
CA ALA A 116 5.75 -6.95 7.69
C ALA A 116 4.61 -7.95 7.96
N GLY A 117 3.73 -7.71 8.95
CA GLY A 117 2.49 -8.47 9.20
C GLY A 117 2.60 -10.00 9.17
N TYR A 118 3.79 -10.57 9.38
CA TYR A 118 4.03 -12.00 9.35
C TYR A 118 4.57 -12.47 10.69
N SER A 119 3.76 -13.19 11.43
CA SER A 119 4.22 -14.14 12.42
C SER A 119 4.62 -15.42 11.67
N ASN A 120 5.89 -15.72 11.60
CA ASN A 120 6.35 -17.08 11.38
C ASN A 120 6.39 -17.75 12.75
N ASP A 121 5.39 -18.52 13.08
CA ASP A 121 5.50 -19.71 13.91
C ASP A 121 5.46 -20.92 13.01
#